data_7a8a57e586552886cf4a8eaaeb48a5da
#
_entry.id   7a8a57e586552886cf4a8eaaeb48a5da
#
_cell.length_a   1.000
_cell.length_b   1.000
_cell.length_c   1.000
_cell.angle_alpha   90.00
_cell.angle_beta   90.00
_cell.angle_gamma   90.00
#
_symmetry.space_group_name_H-M   'P 1'
#
loop_
_entity.id
_entity.type
_entity.pdbx_description
1 polymer ?
#
loop_
_entity_poly.entity_id
_entity_poly.type
_entity_poly.pdbx_seq_one_letter_code
_entity_poly.pdbx_strand_id
1 'polypeptide(L)'
;IQGNSLFSLDEREINRPGMSTTVESLREYRSEWGRNAVLIFIVGIDAFRKIKQWHHWRELFDLCHIIVVPRPGYLSVDDHQNLPEEIRTELIARCVLDAKDLKLQTHGAIYTAQTSLLEISATQIRSLISMGRSIRYLLPENVSDYIKINHLYAGKT
;
A
#
# COMPACT_ATOMS: atom_id res chain seq x y z
N ILE A 1 4.19 14.55 -0.14
CA ILE A 1 5.10 14.31 -1.27
C ILE A 1 5.86 15.57 -1.71
N GLN A 2 5.60 16.72 -1.08
CA GLN A 2 6.28 17.98 -1.42
C GLN A 2 7.82 17.83 -1.31
N GLY A 3 8.53 18.31 -2.33
CA GLY A 3 9.99 18.22 -2.38
C GLY A 3 10.57 16.90 -2.93
N ASN A 4 9.75 15.95 -3.35
CA ASN A 4 10.20 14.72 -3.98
C ASN A 4 9.59 14.55 -5.37
N SER A 5 10.39 14.77 -6.41
CA SER A 5 9.97 14.70 -7.82
C SER A 5 9.65 13.28 -8.30
N LEU A 6 9.98 12.25 -7.50
CA LEU A 6 9.65 10.85 -7.82
C LEU A 6 8.19 10.51 -7.48
N PHE A 7 7.50 11.37 -6.74
CA PHE A 7 6.10 11.16 -6.37
C PHE A 7 5.19 12.11 -7.13
N SER A 8 4.09 11.59 -7.60
CA SER A 8 2.96 12.36 -8.13
C SER A 8 1.69 12.01 -7.37
N LEU A 9 0.79 12.98 -7.25
CA LEU A 9 -0.54 12.76 -6.72
C LEU A 9 -1.46 12.36 -7.87
N ASP A 10 -2.21 11.29 -7.68
CA ASP A 10 -3.26 10.88 -8.60
C ASP A 10 -4.62 11.00 -7.91
N GLU A 11 -5.50 11.80 -8.47
CA GLU A 11 -6.82 12.10 -7.91
C GLU A 11 -7.95 11.31 -8.58
N ARG A 12 -7.64 10.34 -9.46
CA ARG A 12 -8.64 9.58 -10.23
C ARG A 12 -9.71 8.93 -9.35
N GLU A 13 -9.29 8.37 -8.20
CA GLU A 13 -10.24 7.72 -7.29
C GLU A 13 -11.16 8.70 -6.57
N ILE A 14 -10.68 9.91 -6.29
CA ILE A 14 -11.46 10.98 -5.67
C ILE A 14 -12.48 11.55 -6.68
N ASN A 15 -12.08 11.69 -7.94
CA ASN A 15 -12.87 12.29 -9.00
C ASN A 15 -13.83 11.29 -9.68
N ARG A 16 -13.67 9.99 -9.42
CA ARG A 16 -14.52 8.95 -10.01
C ARG A 16 -15.89 8.95 -9.37
N PRO A 17 -16.99 9.04 -10.14
CA PRO A 17 -18.34 8.90 -9.61
C PRO A 17 -18.57 7.44 -9.15
N GLY A 18 -19.11 7.29 -7.94
CA GLY A 18 -19.45 5.97 -7.38
C GLY A 18 -18.30 5.31 -6.60
N MET A 19 -18.37 3.99 -6.49
CA MET A 19 -17.38 3.21 -5.75
C MET A 19 -16.11 3.05 -6.58
N SER A 20 -14.96 3.37 -5.99
CA SER A 20 -13.65 3.20 -6.61
C SER A 20 -13.00 1.91 -6.12
N THR A 21 -12.45 1.12 -7.04
CA THR A 21 -11.73 -0.11 -6.70
C THR A 21 -10.31 -0.07 -7.27
N THR A 22 -9.38 -0.77 -6.61
CA THR A 22 -7.99 -0.87 -7.06
C THR A 22 -7.88 -1.45 -8.48
N VAL A 23 -8.73 -2.41 -8.83
CA VAL A 23 -8.75 -3.02 -10.16
C VAL A 23 -9.13 -2.00 -11.23
N GLU A 24 -10.13 -1.15 -10.98
CA GLU A 24 -10.53 -0.11 -11.93
C GLU A 24 -9.40 0.89 -12.15
N SER A 25 -8.75 1.35 -11.08
CA SER A 25 -7.61 2.26 -11.18
C SER A 25 -6.46 1.64 -11.98
N LEU A 26 -6.17 0.35 -11.77
CA LEU A 26 -5.14 -0.36 -12.53
C LEU A 26 -5.51 -0.57 -14.01
N ARG A 27 -6.79 -0.80 -14.33
CA ARG A 27 -7.26 -0.86 -15.74
C ARG A 27 -7.06 0.48 -16.45
N GLU A 28 -7.36 1.58 -15.77
CA GLU A 28 -7.12 2.92 -16.31
C GLU A 28 -5.63 3.17 -16.55
N TYR A 29 -4.75 2.83 -15.58
CA TYR A 29 -3.30 2.91 -15.79
C TYR A 29 -2.82 2.04 -16.98
N ARG A 30 -3.38 0.84 -17.15
CA ARG A 30 -3.08 0.00 -18.32
C ARG A 30 -3.53 0.61 -19.63
N SER A 31 -4.66 1.31 -19.63
CA SER A 31 -5.14 2.05 -20.80
C SER A 31 -4.23 3.22 -21.16
N GLU A 32 -3.75 3.94 -20.15
CA GLU A 32 -2.91 5.15 -20.33
C GLU A 32 -1.46 4.80 -20.71
N TRP A 33 -0.85 3.84 -20.02
CA TRP A 33 0.59 3.54 -20.16
C TRP A 33 0.89 2.33 -21.02
N GLY A 34 -0.14 1.63 -21.46
CA GLY A 34 -0.02 0.48 -22.34
C GLY A 34 0.39 -0.81 -21.64
N ARG A 35 0.34 -1.92 -22.42
CA ARG A 35 0.58 -3.27 -21.89
C ARG A 35 2.03 -3.53 -21.52
N ASN A 36 2.97 -2.77 -22.08
CA ASN A 36 4.40 -2.96 -21.84
C ASN A 36 4.92 -2.21 -20.58
N ALA A 37 4.12 -1.35 -19.98
CA ALA A 37 4.50 -0.68 -18.74
C ALA A 37 4.59 -1.68 -17.59
N VAL A 38 5.64 -1.59 -16.78
CA VAL A 38 5.76 -2.35 -15.53
C VAL A 38 4.97 -1.60 -14.46
N LEU A 39 3.80 -2.11 -14.11
CA LEU A 39 2.99 -1.56 -13.03
C LEU A 39 3.25 -2.34 -11.75
N ILE A 40 3.44 -1.61 -10.64
CA ILE A 40 3.67 -2.19 -9.32
C ILE A 40 2.69 -1.59 -8.35
N PHE A 41 1.89 -2.45 -7.70
CA PHE A 41 1.00 -2.06 -6.62
C PHE A 41 1.66 -2.39 -5.27
N ILE A 42 1.85 -1.39 -4.41
CA ILE A 42 2.46 -1.56 -3.09
C ILE A 42 1.35 -1.66 -2.06
N VAL A 43 1.38 -2.72 -1.26
CA VAL A 43 0.36 -3.01 -0.26
C VAL A 43 0.96 -3.50 1.05
N GLY A 44 0.43 -3.07 2.19
CA GLY A 44 0.82 -3.61 3.50
C GLY A 44 0.32 -5.04 3.70
N ILE A 45 1.05 -5.85 4.48
CA ILE A 45 0.73 -7.26 4.75
C ILE A 45 -0.68 -7.46 5.33
N ASP A 46 -1.17 -6.53 6.15
CA ASP A 46 -2.50 -6.56 6.75
C ASP A 46 -3.63 -6.45 5.71
N ALA A 47 -3.43 -5.64 4.68
CA ALA A 47 -4.36 -5.51 3.55
C ALA A 47 -4.20 -6.68 2.56
N PHE A 48 -2.95 -7.12 2.28
CA PHE A 48 -2.69 -8.28 1.43
C PHE A 48 -3.38 -9.55 1.95
N ARG A 49 -3.37 -9.81 3.25
CA ARG A 49 -4.08 -10.95 3.86
C ARG A 49 -5.58 -10.94 3.62
N LYS A 50 -6.16 -9.79 3.32
CA LYS A 50 -7.59 -9.59 3.04
C LYS A 50 -7.88 -9.36 1.55
N ILE A 51 -6.88 -9.45 0.67
CA ILE A 51 -6.99 -9.09 -0.73
C ILE A 51 -8.10 -9.87 -1.46
N LYS A 52 -8.39 -11.11 -1.04
CA LYS A 52 -9.48 -11.93 -1.59
C LYS A 52 -10.88 -11.33 -1.40
N GLN A 53 -11.03 -10.37 -0.49
CA GLN A 53 -12.29 -9.65 -0.27
C GLN A 53 -12.44 -8.46 -1.24
N TRP A 54 -11.41 -8.14 -2.02
CA TRP A 54 -11.44 -7.03 -2.95
C TRP A 54 -12.15 -7.43 -4.23
N HIS A 55 -12.82 -6.46 -4.82
CA HIS A 55 -13.52 -6.66 -6.08
C HIS A 55 -12.55 -7.13 -7.17
N HIS A 56 -12.87 -8.25 -7.83
CA HIS A 56 -12.04 -8.86 -8.87
C HIS A 56 -10.56 -9.07 -8.50
N TRP A 57 -10.26 -9.40 -7.25
CA TRP A 57 -8.91 -9.46 -6.71
C TRP A 57 -7.90 -10.28 -7.52
N ARG A 58 -8.33 -11.36 -8.21
CA ARG A 58 -7.44 -12.18 -9.04
C ARG A 58 -6.94 -11.43 -10.27
N GLU A 59 -7.74 -10.51 -10.81
CA GLU A 59 -7.36 -9.68 -11.95
C GLU A 59 -6.18 -8.73 -11.62
N LEU A 60 -5.91 -8.45 -10.35
CA LEU A 60 -4.75 -7.67 -9.94
C LEU A 60 -3.45 -8.27 -10.51
N PHE A 61 -3.35 -9.60 -10.55
CA PHE A 61 -2.17 -10.29 -11.07
C PHE A 61 -2.02 -10.21 -12.60
N ASP A 62 -3.09 -9.91 -13.31
CA ASP A 62 -3.07 -9.69 -14.76
C ASP A 62 -2.76 -8.22 -15.10
N LEU A 63 -2.89 -7.33 -14.11
CA LEU A 63 -2.74 -5.89 -14.28
C LEU A 63 -1.41 -5.35 -13.74
N CYS A 64 -0.87 -5.92 -12.66
CA CYS A 64 0.32 -5.38 -12.01
C CYS A 64 1.13 -6.47 -11.29
N HIS A 65 2.34 -6.11 -10.86
CA HIS A 65 3.05 -6.80 -9.79
C HIS A 65 2.55 -6.31 -8.44
N ILE A 66 2.71 -7.12 -7.41
CA ILE A 66 2.38 -6.73 -6.04
C ILE A 66 3.67 -6.73 -5.20
N ILE A 67 3.96 -5.59 -4.56
CA ILE A 67 4.97 -5.52 -3.49
C ILE A 67 4.24 -5.54 -2.16
N VAL A 68 4.50 -6.58 -1.36
CA VAL A 68 3.97 -6.70 -0.01
C VAL A 68 4.97 -6.12 0.98
N VAL A 69 4.54 -5.11 1.73
CA VAL A 69 5.37 -4.46 2.75
C VAL A 69 5.03 -5.04 4.12
N PRO A 70 6.00 -5.63 4.83
CA PRO A 70 5.77 -6.13 6.19
C PRO A 70 5.51 -4.99 7.18
N ARG A 71 4.93 -5.32 8.34
CA ARG A 71 4.72 -4.39 9.46
C ARG A 71 5.16 -5.01 10.76
N PRO A 72 5.65 -4.20 11.74
CA PRO A 72 5.93 -4.68 13.08
C PRO A 72 4.70 -5.38 13.68
N GLY A 73 4.92 -6.53 14.32
CA GLY A 73 3.84 -7.30 14.96
C GLY A 73 2.98 -8.15 14.02
N TYR A 74 3.15 -8.03 12.71
CA TYR A 74 2.62 -8.99 11.75
C TYR A 74 3.70 -9.99 11.37
N LEU A 75 3.35 -11.26 11.37
CA LEU A 75 4.22 -12.35 10.95
C LEU A 75 4.78 -12.03 9.55
N SER A 76 6.05 -12.35 9.34
CA SER A 76 6.68 -12.17 8.03
C SER A 76 5.89 -12.96 6.98
N VAL A 77 6.03 -12.57 5.72
CA VAL A 77 5.41 -13.33 4.61
C VAL A 77 5.97 -14.76 4.55
N ASP A 78 7.12 -15.01 5.17
CA ASP A 78 7.68 -16.35 5.34
C ASP A 78 6.81 -17.26 6.24
N ASP A 79 5.92 -16.69 7.05
CA ASP A 79 4.90 -17.42 7.78
C ASP A 79 3.65 -17.65 6.89
N HIS A 80 3.86 -18.35 5.79
CA HIS A 80 2.83 -18.68 4.81
C HIS A 80 1.64 -19.46 5.43
N GLN A 81 1.85 -20.08 6.59
CA GLN A 81 0.83 -20.91 7.25
C GLN A 81 -0.33 -20.09 7.76
N ASN A 82 -0.12 -18.82 8.05
CA ASN A 82 -1.15 -17.90 8.56
C ASN A 82 -1.89 -17.11 7.48
N LEU A 83 -1.63 -17.37 6.20
CA LEU A 83 -2.38 -16.80 5.09
C LEU A 83 -3.59 -17.68 4.73
N PRO A 84 -4.71 -17.08 4.30
CA PRO A 84 -5.79 -17.83 3.67
C PRO A 84 -5.25 -18.67 2.50
N GLU A 85 -5.78 -19.87 2.33
CA GLU A 85 -5.25 -20.87 1.38
C GLU A 85 -5.10 -20.32 -0.05
N GLU A 86 -6.11 -19.61 -0.54
CA GLU A 86 -6.10 -19.06 -1.90
C GLU A 86 -4.99 -18.02 -2.07
N ILE A 87 -4.77 -17.17 -1.05
CA ILE A 87 -3.71 -16.14 -1.09
C ILE A 87 -2.34 -16.80 -0.99
N ARG A 88 -2.20 -17.82 -0.17
CA ARG A 88 -0.98 -18.61 -0.05
C ARG A 88 -0.62 -19.28 -1.37
N THR A 89 -1.59 -19.86 -2.07
CA THR A 89 -1.40 -20.48 -3.39
C THR A 89 -0.88 -19.47 -4.40
N GLU A 90 -1.50 -18.29 -4.48
CA GLU A 90 -1.04 -17.23 -5.40
C GLU A 90 0.35 -16.72 -5.02
N LEU A 91 0.63 -16.56 -3.72
CA LEU A 91 1.95 -16.13 -3.25
C LEU A 91 3.04 -17.13 -3.65
N ILE A 92 2.84 -18.42 -3.40
CA ILE A 92 3.81 -19.47 -3.74
C ILE A 92 4.05 -19.55 -5.25
N ALA A 93 2.98 -19.42 -6.05
CA ALA A 93 3.07 -19.51 -7.50
C ALA A 93 3.76 -18.30 -8.15
N ARG A 94 3.75 -17.14 -7.51
CA ARG A 94 4.15 -15.85 -8.09
C ARG A 94 5.30 -15.16 -7.36
N CYS A 95 5.79 -15.72 -6.26
CA CYS A 95 6.83 -15.11 -5.46
C CYS A 95 8.14 -15.00 -6.23
N VAL A 96 8.75 -13.82 -6.18
CA VAL A 96 10.12 -13.58 -6.63
C VAL A 96 10.98 -13.14 -5.45
N LEU A 97 12.26 -13.53 -5.47
CA LEU A 97 13.19 -13.29 -4.36
C LEU A 97 13.95 -11.97 -4.50
N ASP A 98 14.15 -11.48 -5.71
CA ASP A 98 14.83 -10.20 -5.97
C ASP A 98 13.84 -9.23 -6.63
N ALA A 99 13.81 -7.99 -6.12
CA ALA A 99 13.00 -6.91 -6.70
C ALA A 99 13.34 -6.61 -8.18
N LYS A 100 14.56 -6.96 -8.62
CA LYS A 100 14.96 -6.82 -10.03
C LYS A 100 14.17 -7.71 -10.96
N ASP A 101 13.70 -8.87 -10.47
CA ASP A 101 12.92 -9.82 -11.25
C ASP A 101 11.56 -9.27 -11.67
N LEU A 102 11.04 -8.26 -10.95
CA LEU A 102 9.83 -7.53 -11.36
C LEU A 102 9.96 -6.85 -12.71
N LYS A 103 11.18 -6.60 -13.21
CA LYS A 103 11.42 -5.99 -14.52
C LYS A 103 11.42 -7.00 -15.68
N LEU A 104 11.41 -8.31 -15.38
CA LEU A 104 11.45 -9.36 -16.40
C LEU A 104 10.11 -9.56 -17.11
N GLN A 105 9.03 -9.11 -16.50
CA GLN A 105 7.68 -9.15 -17.04
C GLN A 105 6.90 -7.90 -16.61
N THR A 106 5.72 -7.68 -17.14
CA THR A 106 4.97 -6.43 -16.91
C THR A 106 3.99 -6.51 -15.74
N HIS A 107 3.66 -7.72 -15.26
CA HIS A 107 2.67 -7.99 -14.21
C HIS A 107 2.83 -9.40 -13.65
N GLY A 108 2.09 -9.75 -12.62
CA GLY A 108 1.85 -11.12 -12.15
C GLY A 108 2.79 -11.62 -11.07
N ALA A 109 3.93 -10.96 -10.81
CA ALA A 109 4.83 -11.36 -9.74
C ALA A 109 4.45 -10.73 -8.39
N ILE A 110 4.82 -11.41 -7.31
CA ILE A 110 4.68 -10.93 -5.93
C ILE A 110 6.08 -10.87 -5.32
N TYR A 111 6.45 -9.71 -4.79
CA TYR A 111 7.71 -9.50 -4.07
C TYR A 111 7.42 -9.07 -2.64
N THR A 112 8.09 -9.68 -1.67
CA THR A 112 8.04 -9.25 -0.28
C THR A 112 9.19 -8.31 0.00
N ALA A 113 8.87 -7.06 0.30
CA ALA A 113 9.87 -6.05 0.55
C ALA A 113 10.65 -6.33 1.84
N GLN A 114 11.97 -6.24 1.76
CA GLN A 114 12.84 -6.25 2.93
C GLN A 114 13.10 -4.79 3.33
N THR A 115 12.39 -4.29 4.32
CA THR A 115 12.49 -2.91 4.79
C THR A 115 12.76 -2.86 6.27
N SER A 116 13.42 -1.79 6.74
CA SER A 116 13.49 -1.49 8.16
C SER A 116 12.08 -1.20 8.67
N LEU A 117 11.68 -1.92 9.72
CA LEU A 117 10.35 -1.77 10.30
C LEU A 117 10.38 -0.61 11.31
N LEU A 118 9.59 0.42 11.05
CA LEU A 118 9.36 1.51 12.00
C LEU A 118 7.99 1.30 12.67
N GLU A 119 7.97 1.31 14.00
CA GLU A 119 6.73 1.20 14.78
C GLU A 119 5.97 2.54 14.81
N ILE A 120 5.71 3.09 13.63
CA ILE A 120 4.93 4.33 13.46
C ILE A 120 3.65 3.99 12.71
N SER A 121 2.49 4.35 13.29
CA SER A 121 1.20 4.14 12.65
C SER A 121 0.31 5.38 12.74
N ALA A 122 -0.59 5.53 11.77
CA ALA A 122 -1.58 6.60 11.78
C ALA A 122 -2.49 6.55 13.03
N THR A 123 -2.78 5.36 13.54
CA THR A 123 -3.55 5.16 14.78
C THR A 123 -2.79 5.72 15.98
N GLN A 124 -1.50 5.41 16.08
CA GLN A 124 -0.65 5.96 17.16
C GLN A 124 -0.58 7.48 17.08
N ILE A 125 -0.36 8.04 15.88
CA ILE A 125 -0.28 9.50 15.70
C ILE A 125 -1.59 10.17 16.14
N ARG A 126 -2.75 9.67 15.67
CA ARG A 126 -4.06 10.19 16.07
C ARG A 126 -4.31 10.12 17.57
N SER A 127 -3.90 9.01 18.19
CA SER A 127 -4.00 8.84 19.65
C SER A 127 -3.13 9.84 20.41
N LEU A 128 -1.88 10.07 19.98
CA LEU A 128 -1.01 11.07 20.60
C LEU A 128 -1.61 12.47 20.51
N ILE A 129 -2.15 12.84 19.35
CA ILE A 129 -2.79 14.15 19.14
C ILE A 129 -4.02 14.31 20.06
N SER A 130 -4.89 13.30 20.13
CA SER A 130 -6.08 13.35 21.00
C SER A 130 -5.74 13.48 22.48
N MET A 131 -4.55 13.01 22.89
CA MET A 131 -4.02 13.14 24.24
C MET A 131 -3.19 14.44 24.47
N GLY A 132 -3.11 15.32 23.47
CA GLY A 132 -2.28 16.54 23.54
C GLY A 132 -0.77 16.27 23.56
N ARG A 133 -0.34 15.06 23.14
CA ARG A 133 1.08 14.67 23.13
C ARG A 133 1.76 15.07 21.82
N SER A 134 3.09 15.27 21.89
CA SER A 134 3.90 15.62 20.72
C SER A 134 3.98 14.47 19.71
N ILE A 135 3.82 14.84 18.43
CA ILE A 135 4.02 13.95 17.29
C ILE A 135 5.30 14.27 16.50
N ARG A 136 6.18 15.10 17.11
CA ARG A 136 7.43 15.52 16.49
C ARG A 136 8.29 14.30 16.17
N TYR A 137 8.92 14.30 15.00
CA TYR A 137 9.75 13.21 14.46
C TYR A 137 9.01 11.92 14.06
N LEU A 138 7.69 11.85 14.22
CA LEU A 138 6.91 10.67 13.78
C LEU A 138 6.35 10.85 12.38
N LEU A 139 6.39 12.06 11.83
CA LEU A 139 5.92 12.41 10.48
C LEU A 139 6.63 13.68 9.98
N PRO A 140 6.59 13.94 8.65
CA PRO A 140 7.15 15.17 8.10
C PRO A 140 6.53 16.42 8.68
N GLU A 141 7.34 17.50 8.82
CA GLU A 141 6.92 18.73 9.49
C GLU A 141 5.70 19.38 8.82
N ASN A 142 5.67 19.43 7.47
CA ASN A 142 4.54 19.95 6.71
C ASN A 142 3.22 19.21 6.99
N VAL A 143 3.27 17.90 7.24
CA VAL A 143 2.10 17.11 7.64
C VAL A 143 1.68 17.44 9.07
N SER A 144 2.64 17.57 9.98
CA SER A 144 2.38 17.98 11.36
C SER A 144 1.71 19.36 11.42
N ASP A 145 2.19 20.30 10.63
CA ASP A 145 1.64 21.66 10.59
C ASP A 145 0.24 21.69 9.96
N TYR A 146 0.01 20.91 8.91
CA TYR A 146 -1.32 20.75 8.33
C TYR A 146 -2.34 20.23 9.36
N ILE A 147 -1.95 19.23 10.14
CA ILE A 147 -2.79 18.67 11.22
C ILE A 147 -3.13 19.74 12.26
N LYS A 148 -2.15 20.53 12.68
CA LYS A 148 -2.33 21.60 13.69
C LYS A 148 -3.21 22.73 13.17
N ILE A 149 -2.92 23.25 11.96
CA ILE A 149 -3.64 24.37 11.36
C ILE A 149 -5.12 24.00 11.15
N ASN A 150 -5.41 22.76 10.76
CA ASN A 150 -6.77 22.30 10.52
C ASN A 150 -7.43 21.65 11.74
N HIS A 151 -6.81 21.70 12.90
CA HIS A 151 -7.31 21.12 14.16
C HIS A 151 -7.75 19.66 14.04
N LEU A 152 -7.06 18.86 13.21
CA LEU A 152 -7.41 17.47 12.97
C LEU A 152 -7.06 16.61 14.19
N TYR A 153 -7.94 15.65 14.49
CA TYR A 153 -7.76 14.63 15.53
C TYR A 153 -7.62 15.18 16.97
N ALA A 154 -7.85 16.47 17.20
CA ALA A 154 -7.93 17.02 18.55
C ALA A 154 -9.08 16.33 19.30
N GLY A 155 -8.83 15.88 20.53
CA GLY A 155 -9.89 15.36 21.40
C GLY A 155 -11.00 16.40 21.54
N LYS A 156 -12.26 15.95 21.54
CA LYS A 156 -13.35 16.84 21.93
C LYS A 156 -13.10 17.24 23.39
N THR A 157 -12.75 18.51 23.60
CA THR A 157 -12.84 19.17 24.90
C THR A 157 -14.27 19.17 25.39
#